data_773897eaebfc1eee2c0cf9b93298664f
#
_entry.id   773897eaebfc1eee2c0cf9b93298664f
#
_cell.length_a   1.000
_cell.length_b   1.000
_cell.length_c   1.000
_cell.angle_alpha   90.00
_cell.angle_beta   90.00
_cell.angle_gamma   90.00
#
_symmetry.space_group_name_H-M   'P 1'
#
loop_
_entity.id
_entity.type
_entity.pdbx_description
1 polymer ?
#
loop_
_entity_poly.entity_id
_entity_poly.type
_entity_poly.pdbx_seq_one_letter_code
_entity_poly.pdbx_strand_id
1 'polypeptide(L)'
;MTVLVTGGAGYIGSHMVWRLVDAGERVVVLDRLSTGFAWAVAPEAKLVVGDIGDETLVEQLILDNEIDAVIHFAGSIVVPESVADPLGYYLNNTVKSRTLIATAIKCGIKNFIFSSTAAVYGDAGTEPVVESAPTAPLSPYGRSKLMTEWMLDDASRAHDFRYVALRYFNVAGADPRGRTGQSTKGATHLIKVACETALGKRPKIEILGTDYDTPDGTCVRDYIHVSDLANAHADALAYLRRGAPSLVANCGYSRGFSVREVIESVRRVSGVDFTVVEGPRRAGDVPAVVANASVARAQLGWTPQHDDLDTCVSTALAWEAALSRRNHVE
;
A
#
# COMPACT_ATOMS: atom_id res chain seq x y z
N MET A 1 9.84 16.15 15.15
CA MET A 1 10.15 14.74 15.40
C MET A 1 10.67 14.15 14.10
N THR A 2 11.31 12.97 14.12
CA THR A 2 11.91 12.38 12.91
C THR A 2 11.33 11.00 12.65
N VAL A 3 10.80 10.78 11.46
CA VAL A 3 10.16 9.52 11.06
C VAL A 3 11.04 8.78 10.06
N LEU A 4 11.32 7.50 10.32
CA LEU A 4 11.92 6.61 9.33
C LEU A 4 10.82 5.98 8.46
N VAL A 5 10.85 6.24 7.16
CA VAL A 5 9.95 5.62 6.18
C VAL A 5 10.74 4.61 5.36
N THR A 6 10.50 3.33 5.56
CA THR A 6 11.13 2.30 4.73
C THR A 6 10.27 2.02 3.49
N GLY A 7 10.90 1.83 2.34
CA GLY A 7 10.15 1.74 1.08
C GLY A 7 9.57 3.08 0.62
N GLY A 8 10.15 4.19 1.11
CA GLY A 8 9.64 5.54 0.87
C GLY A 8 9.84 6.08 -0.55
N ALA A 9 10.59 5.39 -1.40
CA ALA A 9 10.71 5.69 -2.83
C ALA A 9 9.68 4.93 -3.70
N GLY A 10 8.91 4.00 -3.11
CA GLY A 10 7.84 3.27 -3.76
C GLY A 10 6.55 4.09 -3.88
N TYR A 11 5.51 3.50 -4.52
CA TYR A 11 4.24 4.17 -4.78
C TYR A 11 3.60 4.73 -3.50
N ILE A 12 3.23 3.89 -2.55
CA ILE A 12 2.54 4.33 -1.32
C ILE A 12 3.50 5.09 -0.41
N GLY A 13 4.73 4.58 -0.27
CA GLY A 13 5.74 5.18 0.59
C GLY A 13 6.07 6.63 0.22
N SER A 14 6.18 6.95 -1.07
CA SER A 14 6.46 8.32 -1.52
C SER A 14 5.32 9.29 -1.20
N HIS A 15 4.05 8.85 -1.30
CA HIS A 15 2.91 9.66 -0.84
C HIS A 15 2.96 9.91 0.67
N MET A 16 3.37 8.91 1.45
CA MET A 16 3.56 9.09 2.89
C MET A 16 4.70 10.07 3.20
N VAL A 17 5.82 9.98 2.49
CA VAL A 17 6.94 10.94 2.61
C VAL A 17 6.47 12.36 2.36
N TRP A 18 5.78 12.61 1.23
CA TRP A 18 5.20 13.92 0.92
C TRP A 18 4.20 14.38 1.98
N ARG A 19 3.35 13.48 2.49
CA ARG A 19 2.37 13.79 3.54
C ARG A 19 3.03 14.24 4.86
N LEU A 20 4.13 13.58 5.24
CA LEU A 20 4.90 13.92 6.44
C LEU A 20 5.64 15.26 6.28
N VAL A 21 6.28 15.47 5.13
CA VAL A 21 6.98 16.73 4.81
C VAL A 21 5.99 17.90 4.78
N ASP A 22 4.83 17.75 4.14
CA ASP A 22 3.75 18.76 4.15
C ASP A 22 3.25 19.07 5.58
N ALA A 23 3.40 18.13 6.53
CA ALA A 23 3.07 18.33 7.94
C ALA A 23 4.25 18.90 8.79
N GLY A 24 5.39 19.19 8.18
CA GLY A 24 6.58 19.71 8.86
C GLY A 24 7.38 18.68 9.65
N GLU A 25 7.18 17.38 9.41
CA GLU A 25 7.98 16.31 10.02
C GLU A 25 9.36 16.18 9.32
N ARG A 26 10.39 15.88 10.08
CA ARG A 26 11.66 15.43 9.50
C ARG A 26 11.53 13.98 9.05
N VAL A 27 11.93 13.69 7.82
CA VAL A 27 11.76 12.36 7.23
C VAL A 27 13.10 11.80 6.77
N VAL A 28 13.40 10.57 7.19
CA VAL A 28 14.47 9.75 6.65
C VAL A 28 13.84 8.60 5.88
N VAL A 29 14.24 8.41 4.64
CA VAL A 29 13.78 7.32 3.77
C VAL A 29 14.88 6.29 3.65
N LEU A 30 14.57 5.02 3.92
CA LEU A 30 15.43 3.88 3.62
C LEU A 30 14.78 3.05 2.51
N ASP A 31 15.41 2.99 1.34
CA ASP A 31 14.89 2.27 0.17
C ASP A 31 16.04 1.65 -0.63
N ARG A 32 15.83 0.47 -1.21
CA ARG A 32 16.82 -0.18 -2.10
C ARG A 32 16.77 0.34 -3.54
N LEU A 33 15.73 1.10 -3.88
CA LEU A 33 15.43 1.56 -5.24
C LEU A 33 15.24 0.41 -6.26
N SER A 34 14.81 -0.77 -5.79
CA SER A 34 14.57 -1.93 -6.67
C SER A 34 13.34 -1.75 -7.57
N THR A 35 12.30 -1.09 -7.05
CA THR A 35 11.05 -0.76 -7.75
C THR A 35 10.61 0.68 -7.53
N GLY A 36 11.21 1.34 -6.56
CA GLY A 36 11.02 2.75 -6.24
C GLY A 36 11.96 3.65 -7.04
N PHE A 37 11.68 4.95 -7.00
CA PHE A 37 12.41 5.97 -7.75
C PHE A 37 12.88 7.07 -6.82
N ALA A 38 14.18 7.42 -6.87
CA ALA A 38 14.74 8.49 -6.03
C ALA A 38 14.00 9.83 -6.23
N TRP A 39 13.60 10.14 -7.46
CA TRP A 39 12.86 11.36 -7.79
C TRP A 39 11.43 11.42 -7.20
N ALA A 40 10.86 10.29 -6.75
CA ALA A 40 9.54 10.26 -6.11
C ALA A 40 9.59 10.73 -4.64
N VAL A 41 10.77 10.72 -4.03
CA VAL A 41 11.01 11.18 -2.66
C VAL A 41 11.00 12.70 -2.62
N ALA A 42 10.33 13.28 -1.63
CA ALA A 42 10.35 14.73 -1.42
C ALA A 42 11.80 15.21 -1.19
N PRO A 43 12.22 16.32 -1.82
CA PRO A 43 13.61 16.80 -1.73
C PRO A 43 14.03 17.21 -0.31
N GLU A 44 13.07 17.52 0.57
CA GLU A 44 13.30 17.84 1.98
C GLU A 44 13.56 16.59 2.82
N ALA A 45 13.24 15.39 2.33
CA ALA A 45 13.48 14.14 3.02
C ALA A 45 14.90 13.63 2.72
N LYS A 46 15.57 13.07 3.73
CA LYS A 46 16.86 12.42 3.56
C LYS A 46 16.69 11.02 2.99
N LEU A 47 17.05 10.82 1.73
CA LEU A 47 17.05 9.47 1.12
C LEU A 47 18.37 8.75 1.41
N VAL A 48 18.27 7.53 1.93
CA VAL A 48 19.38 6.60 2.11
C VAL A 48 19.08 5.34 1.31
N VAL A 49 20.00 4.98 0.42
CA VAL A 49 19.90 3.76 -0.38
C VAL A 49 20.47 2.60 0.41
N GLY A 50 19.63 1.62 0.76
CA GLY A 50 20.05 0.48 1.58
C GLY A 50 18.93 -0.51 1.86
N ASP A 51 19.27 -1.59 2.54
CA ASP A 51 18.37 -2.71 2.84
C ASP A 51 17.92 -2.68 4.30
N ILE A 52 16.64 -2.87 4.57
CA ILE A 52 16.07 -2.96 5.93
C ILE A 52 16.61 -4.16 6.73
N GLY A 53 17.20 -5.15 6.06
CA GLY A 53 17.87 -6.29 6.68
C GLY A 53 19.30 -6.00 7.14
N ASP A 54 19.86 -4.86 6.81
CA ASP A 54 21.16 -4.41 7.32
C ASP A 54 20.99 -3.76 8.70
N GLU A 55 21.19 -4.58 9.75
CA GLU A 55 21.03 -4.15 11.14
C GLU A 55 21.91 -2.95 11.49
N THR A 56 23.17 -2.95 11.03
CA THR A 56 24.13 -1.87 11.33
C THR A 56 23.67 -0.55 10.71
N LEU A 57 23.25 -0.58 9.44
CA LEU A 57 22.72 0.60 8.76
C LEU A 57 21.45 1.13 9.44
N VAL A 58 20.51 0.26 9.78
CA VAL A 58 19.25 0.65 10.43
C VAL A 58 19.52 1.25 11.82
N GLU A 59 20.40 0.64 12.61
CA GLU A 59 20.80 1.16 13.93
C GLU A 59 21.43 2.56 13.81
N GLN A 60 22.38 2.75 12.90
CA GLN A 60 22.98 4.06 12.64
C GLN A 60 21.96 5.10 12.22
N LEU A 61 21.04 4.75 11.30
CA LEU A 61 19.99 5.68 10.87
C LEU A 61 19.10 6.13 12.02
N ILE A 62 18.70 5.20 12.90
CA ILE A 62 17.85 5.51 14.05
C ILE A 62 18.58 6.46 15.01
N LEU A 63 19.82 6.15 15.36
CA LEU A 63 20.58 6.93 16.33
C LEU A 63 21.01 8.30 15.80
N ASP A 64 21.61 8.34 14.59
CA ASP A 64 22.15 9.58 14.02
C ASP A 64 21.06 10.61 13.66
N ASN A 65 19.84 10.17 13.42
CA ASN A 65 18.74 11.07 13.03
C ASN A 65 17.67 11.24 14.11
N GLU A 66 17.89 10.69 15.32
CA GLU A 66 16.96 10.76 16.46
C GLU A 66 15.54 10.32 16.05
N ILE A 67 15.44 9.16 15.38
CA ILE A 67 14.16 8.63 14.90
C ILE A 67 13.25 8.31 16.09
N ASP A 68 12.01 8.77 16.08
CA ASP A 68 11.00 8.49 17.10
C ASP A 68 9.91 7.51 16.66
N ALA A 69 9.77 7.28 15.35
CA ALA A 69 8.80 6.35 14.79
C ALA A 69 9.27 5.72 13.47
N VAL A 70 8.80 4.53 13.19
CA VAL A 70 9.03 3.82 11.92
C VAL A 70 7.70 3.60 11.20
N ILE A 71 7.65 3.93 9.89
CA ILE A 71 6.56 3.54 9.00
C ILE A 71 7.13 2.61 7.94
N HIS A 72 6.65 1.37 7.92
CA HIS A 72 7.26 0.29 7.18
C HIS A 72 6.43 -0.11 5.95
N PHE A 73 6.86 0.35 4.76
CA PHE A 73 6.29 -0.03 3.46
C PHE A 73 7.19 -0.99 2.67
N ALA A 74 8.48 -1.08 2.97
CA ALA A 74 9.41 -1.91 2.21
C ALA A 74 8.94 -3.38 2.17
N GLY A 75 8.87 -3.95 0.97
CA GLY A 75 8.47 -5.33 0.77
C GLY A 75 8.11 -5.63 -0.68
N SER A 76 8.13 -6.92 -1.03
CA SER A 76 7.64 -7.43 -2.31
C SER A 76 6.12 -7.59 -2.27
N ILE A 77 5.41 -7.19 -3.33
CA ILE A 77 3.94 -7.04 -3.32
C ILE A 77 3.20 -7.81 -4.42
N VAL A 78 3.91 -8.43 -5.35
CA VAL A 78 3.30 -9.07 -6.53
C VAL A 78 2.88 -10.50 -6.21
N VAL A 79 1.57 -10.73 -6.09
CA VAL A 79 1.02 -12.04 -5.67
C VAL A 79 1.48 -13.20 -6.55
N PRO A 80 1.41 -13.15 -7.91
CA PRO A 80 1.92 -14.22 -8.76
C PRO A 80 3.41 -14.52 -8.56
N GLU A 81 4.26 -13.51 -8.38
CA GLU A 81 5.69 -13.70 -8.07
C GLU A 81 5.88 -14.41 -6.74
N SER A 82 5.05 -14.13 -5.73
CA SER A 82 5.13 -14.80 -4.44
C SER A 82 4.85 -16.30 -4.54
N VAL A 83 4.03 -16.71 -5.51
CA VAL A 83 3.76 -18.14 -5.78
C VAL A 83 4.94 -18.79 -6.50
N ALA A 84 5.60 -18.07 -7.40
CA ALA A 84 6.76 -18.55 -8.14
C ALA A 84 8.04 -18.61 -7.27
N ASP A 85 8.24 -17.61 -6.38
CA ASP A 85 9.38 -17.55 -5.46
C ASP A 85 8.92 -17.29 -4.01
N PRO A 86 8.31 -18.27 -3.33
CA PRO A 86 7.82 -18.09 -1.96
C PRO A 86 8.93 -17.82 -0.94
N LEU A 87 10.10 -18.44 -1.10
CA LEU A 87 11.20 -18.27 -0.15
C LEU A 87 11.85 -16.89 -0.26
N GLY A 88 11.97 -16.33 -1.46
CA GLY A 88 12.39 -14.95 -1.69
C GLY A 88 11.42 -13.96 -1.04
N TYR A 89 10.11 -14.22 -1.12
CA TYR A 89 9.10 -13.39 -0.43
C TYR A 89 9.20 -13.49 1.09
N TYR A 90 9.38 -14.68 1.67
CA TYR A 90 9.59 -14.81 3.12
C TYR A 90 10.89 -14.14 3.57
N LEU A 91 11.97 -14.28 2.81
CA LEU A 91 13.23 -13.59 3.10
C LEU A 91 13.01 -12.06 3.12
N ASN A 92 12.41 -11.52 2.04
CA ASN A 92 12.29 -10.07 1.88
C ASN A 92 11.23 -9.45 2.82
N ASN A 93 10.05 -10.09 2.97
CA ASN A 93 8.94 -9.52 3.71
C ASN A 93 8.91 -9.90 5.19
N THR A 94 9.37 -11.13 5.53
CA THR A 94 9.28 -11.63 6.91
C THR A 94 10.63 -11.53 7.63
N VAL A 95 11.70 -12.12 7.07
CA VAL A 95 13.00 -12.16 7.74
C VAL A 95 13.60 -10.76 7.90
N LYS A 96 13.60 -9.96 6.84
CA LYS A 96 14.13 -8.59 6.90
C LYS A 96 13.27 -7.66 7.75
N SER A 97 11.93 -7.81 7.72
CA SER A 97 11.04 -7.07 8.64
C SER A 97 11.30 -7.45 10.10
N ARG A 98 11.57 -8.73 10.38
CA ARG A 98 12.00 -9.16 11.73
C ARG A 98 13.26 -8.43 12.15
N THR A 99 14.27 -8.31 11.29
CA THR A 99 15.49 -7.57 11.58
C THR A 99 15.21 -6.10 11.87
N LEU A 100 14.42 -5.44 11.03
CA LEU A 100 14.00 -4.04 11.23
C LEU A 100 13.29 -3.85 12.58
N ILE A 101 12.31 -4.72 12.91
CA ILE A 101 11.56 -4.65 14.18
C ILE A 101 12.50 -4.83 15.37
N ALA A 102 13.37 -5.84 15.34
CA ALA A 102 14.31 -6.11 16.42
C ALA A 102 15.29 -4.94 16.65
N THR A 103 15.82 -4.37 15.56
CA THR A 103 16.71 -3.20 15.63
C THR A 103 15.98 -1.96 16.14
N ALA A 104 14.74 -1.72 15.68
CA ALA A 104 13.92 -0.61 16.18
C ALA A 104 13.70 -0.72 17.70
N ILE A 105 13.33 -1.89 18.20
CA ILE A 105 13.15 -2.14 19.65
C ILE A 105 14.47 -1.94 20.41
N LYS A 106 15.58 -2.50 19.91
CA LYS A 106 16.94 -2.35 20.49
C LYS A 106 17.32 -0.87 20.63
N CYS A 107 16.95 -0.04 19.66
CA CYS A 107 17.21 1.41 19.67
C CYS A 107 16.15 2.23 20.42
N GLY A 108 15.17 1.60 21.07
CA GLY A 108 14.16 2.28 21.90
C GLY A 108 13.00 2.92 21.12
N ILE A 109 12.80 2.54 19.85
CA ILE A 109 11.62 2.97 19.09
C ILE A 109 10.35 2.38 19.73
N LYS A 110 9.40 3.26 20.04
CA LYS A 110 8.12 2.87 20.66
C LYS A 110 6.94 2.84 19.70
N ASN A 111 7.05 3.50 18.54
CA ASN A 111 5.94 3.69 17.61
C ASN A 111 6.29 3.09 16.24
N PHE A 112 5.52 2.09 15.84
CA PHE A 112 5.74 1.38 14.58
C PHE A 112 4.45 1.25 13.79
N ILE A 113 4.43 1.73 12.56
CA ILE A 113 3.28 1.57 11.66
C ILE A 113 3.66 0.59 10.55
N PHE A 114 2.83 -0.41 10.36
CA PHE A 114 3.05 -1.47 9.39
C PHE A 114 2.03 -1.43 8.27
N SER A 115 2.53 -1.38 7.06
CA SER A 115 1.78 -1.54 5.82
C SER A 115 1.41 -3.02 5.63
N SER A 116 0.26 -3.43 6.16
CA SER A 116 -0.31 -4.76 5.98
C SER A 116 -1.21 -4.83 4.73
N THR A 117 -2.09 -5.80 4.62
CA THR A 117 -2.87 -6.06 3.39
C THR A 117 -4.16 -6.81 3.69
N ALA A 118 -5.21 -6.58 2.92
CA ALA A 118 -6.42 -7.42 2.90
C ALA A 118 -6.14 -8.88 2.50
N ALA A 119 -5.04 -9.16 1.81
CA ALA A 119 -4.66 -10.53 1.42
C ALA A 119 -4.43 -11.48 2.61
N VAL A 120 -4.34 -10.98 3.84
CA VAL A 120 -4.28 -11.81 5.07
C VAL A 120 -5.58 -12.56 5.32
N TYR A 121 -6.71 -12.05 4.84
CA TYR A 121 -8.01 -12.70 5.05
C TYR A 121 -8.25 -13.90 4.13
N GLY A 122 -7.66 -13.91 2.94
CA GLY A 122 -7.95 -14.91 1.93
C GLY A 122 -9.34 -14.72 1.31
N ASP A 123 -10.11 -15.80 1.24
CA ASP A 123 -11.51 -15.74 0.82
C ASP A 123 -12.40 -15.49 2.05
N ALA A 124 -12.77 -14.25 2.23
CA ALA A 124 -13.59 -13.79 3.37
C ALA A 124 -15.09 -13.69 3.05
N GLY A 125 -15.51 -14.20 1.87
CA GLY A 125 -16.90 -14.11 1.41
C GLY A 125 -17.23 -12.73 0.80
N THR A 126 -18.53 -12.42 0.70
CA THR A 126 -19.03 -11.23 0.00
C THR A 126 -19.32 -10.03 0.91
N GLU A 127 -19.44 -10.27 2.22
CA GLU A 127 -19.70 -9.20 3.19
C GLU A 127 -18.45 -8.36 3.47
N PRO A 128 -18.59 -7.06 3.82
CA PRO A 128 -17.46 -6.23 4.21
C PRO A 128 -16.68 -6.84 5.38
N VAL A 129 -15.38 -7.06 5.15
CA VAL A 129 -14.50 -7.78 6.08
C VAL A 129 -14.17 -6.92 7.29
N VAL A 130 -14.39 -7.45 8.49
CA VAL A 130 -13.99 -6.83 9.77
C VAL A 130 -12.63 -7.37 10.23
N GLU A 131 -11.94 -6.64 11.11
CA GLU A 131 -10.60 -7.02 11.61
C GLU A 131 -10.59 -8.34 12.40
N SER A 132 -11.72 -8.70 13.02
CA SER A 132 -11.90 -9.96 13.74
C SER A 132 -12.19 -11.17 12.82
N ALA A 133 -12.35 -10.97 11.51
CA ALA A 133 -12.52 -12.08 10.58
C ALA A 133 -11.30 -13.01 10.60
N PRO A 134 -11.49 -14.32 10.40
CA PRO A 134 -10.39 -15.28 10.34
C PRO A 134 -9.36 -14.87 9.27
N THR A 135 -8.07 -15.01 9.61
CA THR A 135 -6.97 -14.80 8.67
C THR A 135 -6.53 -16.13 8.07
N ALA A 136 -6.73 -16.30 6.76
CA ALA A 136 -6.40 -17.52 6.01
C ALA A 136 -5.80 -17.19 4.63
N PRO A 137 -4.61 -16.57 4.58
CA PRO A 137 -4.04 -16.05 3.34
C PRO A 137 -3.78 -17.15 2.32
N LEU A 138 -4.23 -16.94 1.07
CA LEU A 138 -4.13 -17.90 -0.03
C LEU A 138 -2.75 -17.87 -0.71
N SER A 139 -1.97 -16.80 -0.53
CA SER A 139 -0.67 -16.62 -1.19
C SER A 139 0.49 -16.48 -0.20
N PRO A 140 1.73 -16.81 -0.61
CA PRO A 140 2.92 -16.54 0.19
C PRO A 140 3.09 -15.05 0.54
N TYR A 141 2.69 -14.13 -0.34
CA TYR A 141 2.63 -12.70 -0.04
C TYR A 141 1.74 -12.42 1.18
N GLY A 142 0.47 -12.87 1.16
CA GLY A 142 -0.44 -12.67 2.28
C GLY A 142 0.08 -13.30 3.57
N ARG A 143 0.65 -14.51 3.48
CA ARG A 143 1.28 -15.20 4.63
C ARG A 143 2.46 -14.42 5.19
N SER A 144 3.34 -13.88 4.34
CA SER A 144 4.51 -13.10 4.78
C SER A 144 4.10 -11.83 5.53
N LYS A 145 3.01 -11.16 5.11
CA LYS A 145 2.46 -10.00 5.79
C LYS A 145 1.81 -10.39 7.13
N LEU A 146 1.05 -11.47 7.18
CA LEU A 146 0.45 -11.98 8.42
C LEU A 146 1.51 -12.39 9.45
N MET A 147 2.58 -13.06 9.02
CA MET A 147 3.71 -13.39 9.91
C MET A 147 4.33 -12.13 10.52
N THR A 148 4.40 -11.04 9.78
CA THR A 148 4.90 -9.76 10.32
C THR A 148 3.93 -9.16 11.33
N GLU A 149 2.61 -9.25 11.13
CA GLU A 149 1.61 -8.85 12.14
C GLU A 149 1.78 -9.65 13.45
N TRP A 150 1.99 -10.98 13.37
CA TRP A 150 2.24 -11.80 14.56
C TRP A 150 3.51 -11.39 15.30
N MET A 151 4.62 -11.13 14.58
CA MET A 151 5.85 -10.65 15.20
C MET A 151 5.65 -9.30 15.91
N LEU A 152 4.86 -8.39 15.33
CA LEU A 152 4.55 -7.09 15.94
C LEU A 152 3.69 -7.25 17.20
N ASP A 153 2.71 -8.15 17.19
CA ASP A 153 1.85 -8.43 18.35
C ASP A 153 2.67 -9.02 19.50
N ASP A 154 3.47 -10.05 19.23
CA ASP A 154 4.34 -10.67 20.24
C ASP A 154 5.37 -9.67 20.78
N ALA A 155 5.97 -8.87 19.93
CA ALA A 155 6.94 -7.84 20.32
C ALA A 155 6.30 -6.75 21.20
N SER A 156 5.05 -6.36 20.92
CA SER A 156 4.33 -5.36 21.70
C SER A 156 3.95 -5.83 23.10
N ARG A 157 3.84 -7.14 23.29
CA ARG A 157 3.60 -7.74 24.62
C ARG A 157 4.88 -7.89 25.44
N ALA A 158 6.02 -8.03 24.77
CA ALA A 158 7.31 -8.27 25.41
C ALA A 158 8.11 -7.00 25.72
N HIS A 159 7.82 -5.89 25.04
CA HIS A 159 8.60 -4.67 25.08
C HIS A 159 7.72 -3.41 25.20
N ASP A 160 8.32 -2.27 25.60
CA ASP A 160 7.68 -0.94 25.53
C ASP A 160 7.64 -0.48 24.06
N PHE A 161 6.83 -1.17 23.28
CA PHE A 161 6.70 -1.05 21.84
C PHE A 161 5.23 -1.17 21.45
N ARG A 162 4.77 -0.29 20.58
CA ARG A 162 3.38 -0.26 20.10
C ARG A 162 3.36 -0.16 18.61
N TYR A 163 2.36 -0.77 18.00
CA TYR A 163 2.22 -0.78 16.55
C TYR A 163 0.80 -0.47 16.09
N VAL A 164 0.69 0.02 14.87
CA VAL A 164 -0.55 -0.02 14.09
C VAL A 164 -0.27 -0.79 12.80
N ALA A 165 -1.02 -1.86 12.55
CA ALA A 165 -1.02 -2.56 11.28
C ALA A 165 -2.24 -2.14 10.48
N LEU A 166 -2.02 -1.49 9.32
CA LEU A 166 -3.09 -1.07 8.43
C LEU A 166 -3.28 -2.11 7.32
N ARG A 167 -4.39 -2.84 7.34
CA ARG A 167 -4.80 -3.79 6.30
C ARG A 167 -5.57 -3.02 5.24
N TYR A 168 -4.91 -2.61 4.19
CA TYR A 168 -5.57 -1.89 3.10
C TYR A 168 -5.84 -2.79 1.90
N PHE A 169 -6.77 -2.33 1.09
CA PHE A 169 -7.33 -3.04 -0.05
C PHE A 169 -6.66 -2.58 -1.35
N ASN A 170 -7.39 -2.23 -2.39
CA ASN A 170 -6.79 -1.85 -3.66
C ASN A 170 -6.42 -0.36 -3.69
N VAL A 171 -5.14 -0.05 -3.65
CA VAL A 171 -4.69 1.35 -3.66
C VAL A 171 -4.69 1.90 -5.08
N ALA A 172 -5.23 3.12 -5.23
CA ALA A 172 -5.41 3.78 -6.52
C ALA A 172 -5.13 5.28 -6.43
N GLY A 173 -5.09 5.96 -7.57
CA GLY A 173 -4.86 7.39 -7.65
C GLY A 173 -3.41 7.80 -7.62
N ALA A 174 -3.18 9.10 -7.54
CA ALA A 174 -1.88 9.73 -7.43
C ALA A 174 -1.99 11.03 -6.62
N ASP A 175 -0.86 11.62 -6.25
CA ASP A 175 -0.85 12.91 -5.57
C ASP A 175 -1.58 13.97 -6.42
N PRO A 176 -2.63 14.63 -5.90
CA PRO A 176 -3.38 15.63 -6.66
C PRO A 176 -2.53 16.82 -7.15
N ARG A 177 -1.38 17.08 -6.50
CA ARG A 177 -0.40 18.08 -6.94
C ARG A 177 0.57 17.56 -8.00
N GLY A 178 0.44 16.28 -8.42
CA GLY A 178 1.27 15.67 -9.46
C GLY A 178 2.74 15.46 -9.07
N ARG A 179 3.08 15.35 -7.79
CA ARG A 179 4.44 15.16 -7.31
C ARG A 179 4.91 13.72 -7.40
N THR A 180 4.01 12.77 -7.13
CA THR A 180 4.27 11.33 -7.15
C THR A 180 3.01 10.52 -7.48
N GLY A 181 3.20 9.29 -7.94
CA GLY A 181 2.14 8.35 -8.31
C GLY A 181 2.71 6.98 -8.64
N GLN A 182 1.83 6.05 -9.07
CA GLN A 182 2.22 4.69 -9.44
C GLN A 182 3.10 4.68 -10.68
N SER A 183 4.40 4.45 -10.50
CA SER A 183 5.42 4.54 -11.56
C SER A 183 6.10 3.21 -11.88
N THR A 184 5.85 2.15 -11.10
CA THR A 184 6.47 0.83 -11.28
C THR A 184 6.18 0.28 -12.67
N LYS A 185 7.22 -0.08 -13.40
CA LYS A 185 7.12 -0.71 -14.73
C LYS A 185 6.44 -2.08 -14.61
N GLY A 186 5.54 -2.38 -15.54
CA GLY A 186 4.84 -3.68 -15.54
C GLY A 186 3.82 -3.86 -14.41
N ALA A 187 3.41 -2.80 -13.72
CA ALA A 187 2.39 -2.89 -12.68
C ALA A 187 1.08 -3.49 -13.22
N THR A 188 0.44 -4.32 -12.39
CA THR A 188 -0.76 -5.10 -12.74
C THR A 188 -2.04 -4.55 -12.10
N HIS A 189 -1.96 -3.40 -11.42
CA HIS A 189 -3.13 -2.77 -10.78
C HIS A 189 -4.13 -2.30 -11.83
N LEU A 190 -5.40 -2.68 -11.67
CA LEU A 190 -6.45 -2.49 -12.68
C LEU A 190 -6.53 -1.03 -13.17
N ILE A 191 -6.64 -0.06 -12.27
CA ILE A 191 -6.78 1.37 -12.65
C ILE A 191 -5.55 1.83 -13.45
N LYS A 192 -4.32 1.44 -13.06
CA LYS A 192 -3.13 1.80 -13.84
C LYS A 192 -3.16 1.18 -15.23
N VAL A 193 -3.46 -0.12 -15.34
CA VAL A 193 -3.55 -0.82 -16.63
C VAL A 193 -4.61 -0.19 -17.53
N ALA A 194 -5.77 0.17 -16.98
CA ALA A 194 -6.84 0.84 -17.71
C ALA A 194 -6.42 2.25 -18.18
N CYS A 195 -5.75 3.03 -17.33
CA CYS A 195 -5.19 4.33 -17.70
C CYS A 195 -4.10 4.23 -18.79
N GLU A 196 -3.20 3.25 -18.69
CA GLU A 196 -2.20 2.97 -19.75
C GLU A 196 -2.90 2.60 -21.08
N THR A 197 -4.00 1.85 -21.03
CA THR A 197 -4.77 1.49 -22.22
C THR A 197 -5.47 2.70 -22.82
N ALA A 198 -6.12 3.53 -22.01
CA ALA A 198 -6.76 4.78 -22.45
C ALA A 198 -5.77 5.77 -23.08
N LEU A 199 -4.51 5.78 -22.62
CA LEU A 199 -3.44 6.60 -23.18
C LEU A 199 -2.71 5.95 -24.37
N GLY A 200 -3.19 4.81 -24.87
CA GLY A 200 -2.59 4.10 -26.01
C GLY A 200 -1.25 3.41 -25.74
N LYS A 201 -0.83 3.31 -24.46
CA LYS A 201 0.40 2.62 -24.06
C LYS A 201 0.24 1.09 -24.08
N ARG A 202 -1.00 0.62 -24.04
CA ARG A 202 -1.39 -0.79 -24.21
C ARG A 202 -2.45 -0.91 -25.29
N PRO A 203 -2.42 -1.98 -26.10
CA PRO A 203 -3.40 -2.16 -27.16
C PRO A 203 -4.79 -2.53 -26.66
N LYS A 204 -4.88 -3.12 -25.47
CA LYS A 204 -6.13 -3.61 -24.85
C LYS A 204 -5.98 -3.80 -23.35
N ILE A 205 -7.11 -3.87 -22.65
CA ILE A 205 -7.23 -4.41 -21.29
C ILE A 205 -8.02 -5.71 -21.30
N GLU A 206 -7.68 -6.64 -20.41
CA GLU A 206 -8.34 -7.93 -20.28
C GLU A 206 -9.09 -8.03 -18.95
N ILE A 207 -10.37 -8.39 -19.00
CA ILE A 207 -11.18 -8.75 -17.83
C ILE A 207 -10.94 -10.23 -17.53
N LEU A 208 -10.39 -10.51 -16.36
CA LEU A 208 -10.01 -11.88 -15.96
C LEU A 208 -11.15 -12.57 -15.20
N GLY A 209 -12.04 -13.22 -15.96
CA GLY A 209 -13.24 -13.89 -15.45
C GLY A 209 -14.48 -12.98 -15.47
N THR A 210 -15.57 -13.52 -16.03
CA THR A 210 -16.85 -12.82 -16.20
C THR A 210 -18.03 -13.65 -15.68
N ASP A 211 -17.72 -14.68 -14.89
CA ASP A 211 -18.66 -15.68 -14.39
C ASP A 211 -18.60 -15.82 -12.85
N TYR A 212 -18.07 -14.80 -12.15
CA TYR A 212 -18.11 -14.76 -10.69
C TYR A 212 -19.53 -14.49 -10.19
N ASP A 213 -19.83 -14.95 -8.97
CA ASP A 213 -21.10 -14.66 -8.28
C ASP A 213 -21.10 -13.20 -7.76
N THR A 214 -21.28 -12.27 -8.69
CA THR A 214 -21.29 -10.82 -8.49
C THR A 214 -22.30 -10.20 -9.45
N PRO A 215 -22.76 -8.95 -9.24
CA PRO A 215 -23.83 -8.36 -10.06
C PRO A 215 -23.57 -8.32 -11.57
N ASP A 216 -22.31 -8.18 -12.00
CA ASP A 216 -21.94 -8.13 -13.43
C ASP A 216 -21.00 -9.26 -13.87
N GLY A 217 -20.81 -10.26 -13.00
CA GLY A 217 -19.94 -11.41 -13.23
C GLY A 217 -18.45 -11.15 -13.06
N THR A 218 -18.01 -9.90 -12.77
CA THR A 218 -16.59 -9.57 -12.58
C THR A 218 -16.27 -9.35 -11.11
N CYS A 219 -14.98 -9.49 -10.74
CA CYS A 219 -14.55 -9.31 -9.35
C CYS A 219 -14.85 -7.92 -8.81
N VAL A 220 -15.27 -7.85 -7.55
CA VAL A 220 -15.53 -6.59 -6.82
C VAL A 220 -14.40 -6.30 -5.84
N ARG A 221 -13.88 -5.07 -5.84
CA ARG A 221 -12.79 -4.63 -4.96
C ARG A 221 -13.08 -3.25 -4.39
N ASP A 222 -12.59 -3.03 -3.17
CA ASP A 222 -12.59 -1.72 -2.51
C ASP A 222 -11.32 -0.96 -2.96
N TYR A 223 -11.52 0.21 -3.58
CA TYR A 223 -10.43 1.06 -4.08
C TYR A 223 -10.27 2.26 -3.18
N ILE A 224 -9.11 2.36 -2.53
CA ILE A 224 -8.74 3.48 -1.67
C ILE A 224 -7.77 4.41 -2.39
N HIS A 225 -8.04 5.72 -2.35
CA HIS A 225 -7.10 6.71 -2.88
C HIS A 225 -5.83 6.76 -2.06
N VAL A 226 -4.68 6.77 -2.72
CA VAL A 226 -3.36 6.70 -2.06
C VAL A 226 -3.11 7.85 -1.08
N SER A 227 -3.67 9.04 -1.33
CA SER A 227 -3.56 10.17 -0.39
C SER A 227 -4.37 9.93 0.89
N ASP A 228 -5.55 9.31 0.80
CA ASP A 228 -6.34 8.95 1.98
C ASP A 228 -5.68 7.83 2.78
N LEU A 229 -5.02 6.90 2.10
CA LEU A 229 -4.21 5.89 2.77
C LEU A 229 -3.00 6.51 3.47
N ALA A 230 -2.32 7.48 2.86
CA ALA A 230 -1.23 8.23 3.50
C ALA A 230 -1.74 9.01 4.73
N ASN A 231 -2.96 9.59 4.66
CA ASN A 231 -3.60 10.20 5.82
C ASN A 231 -3.88 9.18 6.92
N ALA A 232 -4.37 7.98 6.60
CA ALA A 232 -4.58 6.92 7.60
C ALA A 232 -3.28 6.54 8.34
N HIS A 233 -2.14 6.49 7.64
CA HIS A 233 -0.84 6.27 8.27
C HIS A 233 -0.41 7.46 9.16
N ALA A 234 -0.68 8.70 8.75
CA ALA A 234 -0.42 9.87 9.57
C ALA A 234 -1.30 9.90 10.84
N ASP A 235 -2.57 9.53 10.71
CA ASP A 235 -3.49 9.40 11.85
C ASP A 235 -3.04 8.27 12.79
N ALA A 236 -2.56 7.15 12.26
CA ALA A 236 -1.97 6.06 13.03
C ALA A 236 -0.71 6.51 13.78
N LEU A 237 0.15 7.32 13.18
CA LEU A 237 1.31 7.90 13.83
C LEU A 237 0.89 8.82 14.99
N ALA A 238 -0.07 9.71 14.76
CA ALA A 238 -0.62 10.57 15.79
C ALA A 238 -1.28 9.77 16.93
N TYR A 239 -1.98 8.68 16.61
CA TYR A 239 -2.59 7.77 17.56
C TYR A 239 -1.54 7.13 18.49
N LEU A 240 -0.46 6.57 17.94
CA LEU A 240 0.61 5.96 18.74
C LEU A 240 1.37 6.99 19.58
N ARG A 241 1.67 8.17 19.03
CA ARG A 241 2.35 9.26 19.75
C ARG A 241 1.57 9.78 20.95
N ARG A 242 0.24 9.63 20.98
CA ARG A 242 -0.60 9.90 22.17
C ARG A 242 -0.54 8.80 23.22
N GLY A 243 0.24 7.74 23.01
CA GLY A 243 0.37 6.62 23.94
C GLY A 243 -0.75 5.58 23.83
N ALA A 244 -1.55 5.60 22.78
CA ALA A 244 -2.64 4.66 22.55
C ALA A 244 -2.09 3.22 22.30
N PRO A 245 -2.88 2.17 22.60
CA PRO A 245 -2.45 0.77 22.50
C PRO A 245 -2.24 0.35 21.03
N SER A 246 -1.56 -0.79 20.84
CA SER A 246 -1.41 -1.43 19.52
C SER A 246 -2.76 -1.70 18.89
N LEU A 247 -2.83 -1.58 17.56
CA LEU A 247 -4.08 -1.68 16.80
C LEU A 247 -3.85 -2.36 15.45
N VAL A 248 -4.81 -3.16 15.03
CA VAL A 248 -4.99 -3.58 13.63
C VAL A 248 -6.24 -2.89 13.10
N ALA A 249 -6.17 -2.28 11.93
CA ALA A 249 -7.30 -1.59 11.33
C ALA A 249 -7.36 -1.77 9.81
N ASN A 250 -8.56 -1.97 9.27
CA ASN A 250 -8.82 -2.01 7.85
C ASN A 250 -8.88 -0.59 7.27
N CYS A 251 -8.28 -0.40 6.09
CA CYS A 251 -8.33 0.85 5.34
C CYS A 251 -8.93 0.62 3.96
N GLY A 252 -10.15 1.09 3.77
CA GLY A 252 -10.94 1.08 2.54
C GLY A 252 -12.14 1.99 2.71
N TYR A 253 -12.92 2.14 1.68
CA TYR A 253 -14.11 3.01 1.72
C TYR A 253 -15.38 2.30 2.17
N SER A 254 -15.30 1.00 2.42
CA SER A 254 -16.44 0.13 2.71
C SER A 254 -17.44 0.06 1.53
N ARG A 255 -16.92 0.29 0.33
CA ARG A 255 -17.65 0.26 -0.93
C ARG A 255 -16.82 -0.46 -1.99
N GLY A 256 -17.41 -1.46 -2.63
CA GLY A 256 -16.76 -2.20 -3.71
C GLY A 256 -17.17 -1.67 -5.09
N PHE A 257 -16.24 -1.79 -6.04
CA PHE A 257 -16.50 -1.56 -7.46
C PHE A 257 -16.03 -2.78 -8.26
N SER A 258 -16.81 -3.16 -9.25
CA SER A 258 -16.48 -4.25 -10.16
C SER A 258 -15.38 -3.84 -11.16
N VAL A 259 -14.79 -4.83 -11.82
CA VAL A 259 -13.81 -4.55 -12.90
C VAL A 259 -14.47 -3.75 -14.03
N ARG A 260 -15.74 -4.05 -14.39
CA ARG A 260 -16.47 -3.30 -15.43
C ARG A 260 -16.74 -1.86 -15.02
N GLU A 261 -17.17 -1.62 -13.78
CA GLU A 261 -17.38 -0.26 -13.25
C GLU A 261 -16.10 0.58 -13.29
N VAL A 262 -14.94 -0.01 -12.96
CA VAL A 262 -13.65 0.68 -13.07
C VAL A 262 -13.30 1.02 -14.51
N ILE A 263 -13.52 0.11 -15.46
CA ILE A 263 -13.28 0.35 -16.88
C ILE A 263 -14.18 1.48 -17.40
N GLU A 264 -15.47 1.46 -17.05
CA GLU A 264 -16.42 2.51 -17.43
C GLU A 264 -16.06 3.88 -16.81
N SER A 265 -15.56 3.90 -15.56
CA SER A 265 -15.04 5.11 -14.95
C SER A 265 -13.85 5.66 -15.75
N VAL A 266 -12.90 4.80 -16.16
CA VAL A 266 -11.74 5.24 -16.96
C VAL A 266 -12.19 5.76 -18.35
N ARG A 267 -13.14 5.11 -19.01
CA ARG A 267 -13.72 5.61 -20.28
C ARG A 267 -14.37 6.98 -20.11
N ARG A 268 -15.17 7.14 -19.06
CA ARG A 268 -15.86 8.41 -18.75
C ARG A 268 -14.87 9.54 -18.48
N VAL A 269 -13.86 9.29 -17.61
CA VAL A 269 -12.89 10.30 -17.19
C VAL A 269 -11.92 10.65 -18.32
N SER A 270 -11.46 9.67 -19.10
CA SER A 270 -10.53 9.90 -20.23
C SER A 270 -11.19 10.42 -21.47
N GLY A 271 -12.50 10.19 -21.65
CA GLY A 271 -13.20 10.43 -22.91
C GLY A 271 -12.79 9.50 -24.05
N VAL A 272 -12.08 8.41 -23.76
CA VAL A 272 -11.53 7.47 -24.76
C VAL A 272 -12.23 6.12 -24.64
N ASP A 273 -12.74 5.62 -25.76
CA ASP A 273 -13.19 4.23 -25.88
C ASP A 273 -12.00 3.37 -26.33
N PHE A 274 -11.59 2.45 -25.47
CA PHE A 274 -10.46 1.56 -25.69
C PHE A 274 -10.87 0.09 -25.71
N THR A 275 -10.07 -0.75 -26.32
CA THR A 275 -10.37 -2.17 -26.50
C THR A 275 -10.34 -2.92 -25.16
N VAL A 276 -11.45 -3.59 -24.87
CA VAL A 276 -11.62 -4.50 -23.73
C VAL A 276 -11.87 -5.90 -24.27
N VAL A 277 -11.17 -6.89 -23.73
CA VAL A 277 -11.38 -8.31 -24.05
C VAL A 277 -11.69 -9.09 -22.78
N GLU A 278 -12.41 -10.18 -22.91
CA GLU A 278 -12.70 -11.09 -21.80
C GLU A 278 -11.75 -12.27 -21.85
N GLY A 279 -11.24 -12.67 -20.69
CA GLY A 279 -10.33 -13.81 -20.50
C GLY A 279 -10.80 -14.73 -19.38
N PRO A 280 -10.10 -15.84 -19.17
CA PRO A 280 -10.43 -16.79 -18.12
C PRO A 280 -10.16 -16.20 -16.74
N ARG A 281 -10.72 -16.80 -15.68
CA ARG A 281 -10.44 -16.44 -14.29
C ARG A 281 -8.94 -16.59 -14.00
N ARG A 282 -8.41 -15.61 -13.26
CA ARG A 282 -7.06 -15.71 -12.70
C ARG A 282 -7.10 -16.61 -11.46
N ALA A 283 -6.17 -17.55 -11.37
CA ALA A 283 -6.08 -18.42 -10.20
C ALA A 283 -5.85 -17.62 -8.91
N GLY A 284 -6.65 -17.93 -7.88
CA GLY A 284 -6.58 -17.29 -6.58
C GLY A 284 -7.38 -15.98 -6.45
N ASP A 285 -8.07 -15.52 -7.51
CA ASP A 285 -9.02 -14.43 -7.39
C ASP A 285 -10.30 -14.88 -6.68
N VAL A 286 -10.76 -14.06 -5.74
CA VAL A 286 -12.05 -14.24 -5.03
C VAL A 286 -13.10 -13.27 -5.58
N PRO A 287 -14.42 -13.59 -5.51
CA PRO A 287 -15.47 -12.77 -6.10
C PRO A 287 -15.48 -11.33 -5.59
N ALA A 288 -15.41 -11.13 -4.28
CA ALA A 288 -15.48 -9.81 -3.67
C ALA A 288 -14.49 -9.68 -2.50
N VAL A 289 -13.90 -8.49 -2.35
CA VAL A 289 -13.11 -8.12 -1.17
C VAL A 289 -13.33 -6.64 -0.88
N VAL A 290 -14.12 -6.35 0.17
CA VAL A 290 -14.51 -4.99 0.58
C VAL A 290 -14.19 -4.82 2.06
N ALA A 291 -13.68 -3.66 2.46
CA ALA A 291 -13.33 -3.35 3.84
C ALA A 291 -14.57 -3.03 4.68
N ASN A 292 -14.54 -3.39 5.96
CA ASN A 292 -15.23 -2.62 6.97
C ASN A 292 -14.18 -1.74 7.67
N ALA A 293 -14.21 -0.44 7.44
CA ALA A 293 -13.22 0.51 7.96
C ALA A 293 -13.70 1.24 9.23
N SER A 294 -14.65 0.67 9.98
CA SER A 294 -15.21 1.30 11.17
C SER A 294 -14.17 1.51 12.28
N VAL A 295 -13.22 0.59 12.43
CA VAL A 295 -12.14 0.69 13.41
C VAL A 295 -11.19 1.85 13.08
N ALA A 296 -10.74 1.99 11.84
CA ALA A 296 -9.90 3.11 11.43
C ALA A 296 -10.60 4.46 11.67
N ARG A 297 -11.88 4.57 11.31
CA ARG A 297 -12.66 5.79 11.54
C ARG A 297 -12.82 6.10 13.03
N ALA A 298 -13.17 5.10 13.85
CA ALA A 298 -13.46 5.30 15.28
C ALA A 298 -12.19 5.51 16.12
N GLN A 299 -11.13 4.73 15.89
CA GLN A 299 -9.93 4.73 16.74
C GLN A 299 -8.87 5.73 16.27
N LEU A 300 -8.64 5.83 14.97
CA LEU A 300 -7.66 6.74 14.41
C LEU A 300 -8.25 8.14 14.14
N GLY A 301 -9.58 8.27 14.05
CA GLY A 301 -10.25 9.49 13.60
C GLY A 301 -10.12 9.70 12.08
N TRP A 302 -9.75 8.66 11.34
CA TRP A 302 -9.53 8.74 9.91
C TRP A 302 -10.80 9.12 9.15
N THR A 303 -10.68 10.16 8.33
CA THR A 303 -11.78 10.65 7.49
C THR A 303 -11.28 10.76 6.05
N PRO A 304 -11.75 9.90 5.12
CA PRO A 304 -11.37 9.97 3.72
C PRO A 304 -11.83 11.28 3.06
N GLN A 305 -11.03 11.77 2.13
CA GLN A 305 -11.25 13.01 1.39
C GLN A 305 -11.49 12.78 -0.11
N HIS A 306 -11.18 11.57 -0.60
CA HIS A 306 -11.18 11.21 -2.03
C HIS A 306 -12.03 9.94 -2.28
N ASP A 307 -13.13 9.78 -1.52
CA ASP A 307 -14.03 8.63 -1.53
C ASP A 307 -14.92 8.61 -2.79
N ASP A 308 -14.28 8.69 -3.95
CA ASP A 308 -14.93 8.67 -5.26
C ASP A 308 -14.04 7.99 -6.30
N LEU A 309 -14.60 7.04 -7.05
CA LEU A 309 -13.87 6.27 -8.05
C LEU A 309 -13.31 7.15 -9.18
N ASP A 310 -14.10 8.13 -9.65
CA ASP A 310 -13.69 9.02 -10.72
C ASP A 310 -12.54 9.94 -10.28
N THR A 311 -12.49 10.32 -9.01
CA THR A 311 -11.35 11.03 -8.41
C THR A 311 -10.09 10.15 -8.38
N CYS A 312 -10.21 8.88 -7.98
CA CYS A 312 -9.08 7.93 -8.04
C CYS A 312 -8.56 7.76 -9.47
N VAL A 313 -9.48 7.62 -10.43
CA VAL A 313 -9.14 7.46 -11.84
C VAL A 313 -8.53 8.73 -12.42
N SER A 314 -9.10 9.91 -12.15
CA SER A 314 -8.62 11.18 -12.72
C SER A 314 -7.19 11.50 -12.30
N THR A 315 -6.88 11.32 -11.03
CA THR A 315 -5.51 11.54 -10.52
C THR A 315 -4.52 10.50 -11.07
N ALA A 316 -4.93 9.22 -11.18
CA ALA A 316 -4.12 8.17 -11.78
C ALA A 316 -3.85 8.43 -13.28
N LEU A 317 -4.88 8.84 -14.03
CA LEU A 317 -4.77 9.15 -15.46
C LEU A 317 -3.86 10.37 -15.71
N ALA A 318 -4.04 11.44 -14.94
CA ALA A 318 -3.20 12.63 -15.01
C ALA A 318 -1.72 12.29 -14.72
N TRP A 319 -1.48 11.47 -13.70
CA TRP A 319 -0.14 10.99 -13.38
C TRP A 319 0.45 10.16 -14.51
N GLU A 320 -0.31 9.20 -15.05
CA GLU A 320 0.17 8.31 -16.11
C GLU A 320 0.51 9.08 -17.39
N ALA A 321 -0.24 10.14 -17.72
CA ALA A 321 0.06 11.04 -18.81
C ALA A 321 1.35 11.85 -18.55
N ALA A 322 1.58 12.31 -17.32
CA ALA A 322 2.77 13.05 -16.93
C ALA A 322 4.03 12.17 -16.87
N LEU A 323 3.88 10.91 -16.45
CA LEU A 323 4.97 9.94 -16.28
C LEU A 323 5.72 9.68 -17.59
N SER A 324 5.04 9.71 -18.73
CA SER A 324 5.66 9.57 -20.05
C SER A 324 6.71 10.65 -20.33
N ARG A 325 6.55 11.85 -19.77
CA ARG A 325 7.51 12.95 -19.93
C ARG A 325 8.67 12.85 -18.94
N ARG A 326 8.44 12.28 -17.75
CA ARG A 326 9.48 12.13 -16.71
C ARG A 326 10.48 11.02 -17.04
N ASN A 327 10.02 9.92 -17.63
CA ASN A 327 10.89 8.79 -18.01
C ASN A 327 11.78 9.05 -19.24
N HIS A 328 11.67 10.20 -19.88
CA HIS A 328 12.56 10.62 -20.97
C HIS A 328 13.73 11.49 -20.49
N VAL A 329 13.86 11.72 -19.19
CA VAL A 329 14.90 12.59 -18.57
C VAL A 329 15.98 11.76 -17.84
N GLU A 330 15.94 10.42 -17.96
CA GLU A 330 17.00 9.52 -17.46
C GLU A 330 17.89 9.03 -18.61
#